data_3e71893497e339435a37b2878cc722d7
#
_entry.id   3e71893497e339435a37b2878cc722d7
#
_cell.length_a   1.000
_cell.length_b   1.000
_cell.length_c   1.000
_cell.angle_alpha   90.00
_cell.angle_beta   90.00
_cell.angle_gamma   90.00
#
_symmetry.space_group_name_H-M   'P 1'
#
loop_
_entity.id
_entity.type
_entity.pdbx_description
1 polymer ?
#
loop_
_entity_poly.entity_id
_entity_poly.type
_entity_poly.pdbx_seq_one_letter_code
_entity_poly.pdbx_strand_id
1 'polypeptide(L)'
;LHGIQFTILAPHQARRIRKIGDETWNDVTKETLHIGRPYLCILPSGRTIAIFFYEPGIAGEVAFGNLLENGDQFTRRLIDAFPRDTKTPHLVSIATDGETYGHHHRFADMALAYALHEIESKDLAKITIYGEYLERFPPGYEVAIAENTSWSCSHGVKRWEDDCGCRALYACLISDTSVCYP
;
A
#
# COMPACT_ATOMS: atom_id res chain seq x y z
N LEU A 1 24.58 6.14 -5.76
CA LEU A 1 23.23 5.91 -5.25
C LEU A 1 22.33 6.96 -5.78
N HIS A 2 21.16 6.53 -6.22
CA HIS A 2 20.28 7.30 -7.08
C HIS A 2 19.35 8.27 -6.31
N GLY A 3 19.67 8.59 -5.03
CA GLY A 3 18.91 9.57 -4.23
C GLY A 3 17.50 9.13 -3.86
N ILE A 4 17.21 7.82 -3.87
CA ILE A 4 15.90 7.29 -3.44
C ILE A 4 15.74 7.51 -1.95
N GLN A 5 14.72 8.24 -1.55
CA GLN A 5 14.43 8.60 -0.17
C GLN A 5 13.39 7.69 0.48
N PHE A 6 12.46 7.15 -0.30
CA PHE A 6 11.42 6.26 0.19
C PHE A 6 11.03 5.20 -0.84
N THR A 7 10.33 4.17 -0.37
CA THR A 7 9.62 3.20 -1.20
C THR A 7 8.31 2.77 -0.53
N ILE A 8 7.46 2.08 -1.29
CA ILE A 8 6.16 1.60 -0.84
C ILE A 8 6.16 0.08 -0.88
N LEU A 9 5.74 -0.56 0.20
CA LEU A 9 5.68 -2.02 0.33
C LEU A 9 4.29 -2.46 0.79
N ALA A 10 4.00 -3.75 0.59
CA ALA A 10 2.81 -4.36 1.17
C ALA A 10 3.02 -4.60 2.69
N PRO A 11 1.97 -4.50 3.52
CA PRO A 11 2.09 -4.67 4.97
C PRO A 11 2.72 -5.98 5.41
N HIS A 12 2.47 -7.10 4.69
CA HIS A 12 3.06 -8.40 5.00
C HIS A 12 4.58 -8.49 4.78
N GLN A 13 5.16 -7.49 4.13
CA GLN A 13 6.62 -7.37 3.94
C GLN A 13 7.32 -6.76 5.17
N ALA A 14 6.57 -6.25 6.15
CA ALA A 14 7.12 -5.85 7.44
C ALA A 14 7.28 -7.09 8.34
N ARG A 15 8.48 -7.27 8.93
CA ARG A 15 8.75 -8.38 9.85
C ARG A 15 8.62 -7.96 11.30
N ARG A 16 9.24 -6.85 11.68
CA ARG A 16 9.23 -6.34 13.05
C ARG A 16 9.44 -4.83 13.05
N ILE A 17 8.94 -4.19 14.08
CA ILE A 17 9.02 -2.74 14.26
C ILE A 17 9.53 -2.40 15.66
N ARG A 18 10.11 -1.21 15.82
CA ARG A 18 10.39 -0.58 17.10
C ARG A 18 10.26 0.93 17.00
N LYS A 19 10.06 1.60 18.12
CA LYS A 19 10.19 3.06 18.17
C LYS A 19 11.66 3.43 18.03
N ILE A 20 11.96 4.52 17.34
CA ILE A 20 13.35 4.99 17.21
C ILE A 20 13.90 5.32 18.60
N GLY A 21 15.06 4.74 18.90
CA GLY A 21 15.71 4.85 20.22
C GLY A 21 15.41 3.71 21.19
N ASP A 22 14.41 2.86 20.89
CA ASP A 22 14.16 1.67 21.71
C ASP A 22 15.10 0.52 21.30
N GLU A 23 15.47 -0.31 22.26
CA GLU A 23 16.29 -1.51 21.99
C GLU A 23 15.42 -2.71 21.55
N THR A 24 14.19 -2.76 22.02
CA THR A 24 13.29 -3.92 21.84
C THR A 24 12.53 -3.85 20.51
N TRP A 25 12.65 -4.92 19.73
CA TRP A 25 11.86 -5.13 18.52
C TRP A 25 10.58 -5.91 18.85
N ASN A 26 9.48 -5.50 18.24
CA ASN A 26 8.20 -6.19 18.31
C ASN A 26 7.90 -6.81 16.95
N ASP A 27 7.49 -8.08 16.93
CA ASP A 27 7.04 -8.73 15.72
C ASP A 27 5.77 -8.05 15.19
N VAL A 28 5.69 -7.95 13.85
CA VAL A 28 4.55 -7.31 13.21
C VAL A 28 3.35 -8.25 13.23
N THR A 29 2.24 -7.73 13.73
CA THR A 29 0.89 -8.28 13.59
C THR A 29 0.01 -7.25 12.87
N LYS A 30 -1.21 -7.63 12.48
CA LYS A 30 -2.18 -6.68 11.90
C LYS A 30 -2.50 -5.50 12.86
N GLU A 31 -2.37 -5.72 14.15
CA GLU A 31 -2.69 -4.72 15.20
C GLU A 31 -1.50 -3.80 15.50
N THR A 32 -0.27 -4.27 15.30
CA THR A 32 0.94 -3.51 15.62
C THR A 32 1.47 -2.65 14.49
N LEU A 33 1.22 -3.03 13.23
CA LEU A 33 1.65 -2.24 12.07
C LEU A 33 0.63 -1.15 11.74
N HIS A 34 0.98 0.08 12.03
CA HIS A 34 0.16 1.24 11.64
C HIS A 34 0.55 1.73 10.25
N ILE A 35 -0.17 1.28 9.21
CA ILE A 35 0.12 1.59 7.80
C ILE A 35 0.01 3.08 7.43
N GLY A 36 -0.65 3.88 8.25
CA GLY A 36 -0.84 5.32 8.01
C GLY A 36 0.34 6.21 8.38
N ARG A 37 1.53 5.66 8.60
CA ARG A 37 2.76 6.41 8.92
C ARG A 37 3.98 5.86 8.18
N PRO A 38 5.03 6.68 7.95
CA PRO A 38 6.30 6.19 7.44
C PRO A 38 7.13 5.49 8.53
N TYR A 39 7.98 4.58 8.09
CA TYR A 39 8.96 3.87 8.92
C TYR A 39 10.37 4.07 8.38
N LEU A 40 11.37 4.07 9.24
CA LEU A 40 12.77 4.10 8.85
C LEU A 40 13.29 2.67 8.70
N CYS A 41 13.81 2.31 7.55
CA CYS A 41 14.53 1.06 7.33
C CYS A 41 16.02 1.33 7.25
N ILE A 42 16.79 0.65 8.09
CA ILE A 42 18.25 0.69 8.06
C ILE A 42 18.74 -0.46 7.19
N LEU A 43 19.42 -0.11 6.10
CA LEU A 43 19.98 -1.07 5.16
C LEU A 43 21.29 -1.68 5.70
N PRO A 44 21.74 -2.86 5.20
CA PRO A 44 23.00 -3.48 5.60
C PRO A 44 24.22 -2.57 5.40
N SER A 45 24.12 -1.60 4.51
CA SER A 45 25.16 -0.60 4.25
C SER A 45 25.24 0.53 5.30
N GLY A 46 24.36 0.53 6.30
CA GLY A 46 24.20 1.62 7.28
C GLY A 46 23.39 2.81 6.76
N ARG A 47 23.00 2.81 5.50
CA ARG A 47 22.12 3.85 4.94
C ARG A 47 20.67 3.58 5.30
N THR A 48 19.86 4.61 5.19
CA THR A 48 18.44 4.56 5.54
C THR A 48 17.56 4.86 4.33
N ILE A 49 16.35 4.30 4.36
CA ILE A 49 15.27 4.60 3.43
C ILE A 49 13.95 4.61 4.21
N ALA A 50 13.04 5.52 3.86
CA ALA A 50 11.71 5.51 4.45
C ALA A 50 10.82 4.48 3.74
N ILE A 51 10.03 3.75 4.52
CA ILE A 51 9.08 2.75 4.02
C ILE A 51 7.67 3.21 4.33
N PHE A 52 6.83 3.25 3.30
CA PHE A 52 5.38 3.37 3.44
C PHE A 52 4.73 2.03 3.18
N PHE A 53 3.63 1.75 3.89
CA PHE A 53 2.80 0.57 3.65
C PHE A 53 1.44 1.04 3.15
N TYR A 54 1.02 0.50 1.99
CA TYR A 54 -0.28 0.84 1.43
C TYR A 54 -1.43 0.08 2.13
N GLU A 55 -2.66 0.55 1.97
CA GLU A 55 -3.87 -0.11 2.47
C GLU A 55 -4.27 -1.26 1.52
N PRO A 56 -4.05 -2.55 1.92
CA PRO A 56 -4.22 -3.67 1.00
C PRO A 56 -5.69 -4.01 0.71
N GLY A 57 -6.60 -3.73 1.65
CA GLY A 57 -8.03 -3.98 1.46
C GLY A 57 -8.60 -3.12 0.34
N ILE A 58 -8.36 -1.80 0.40
CA ILE A 58 -8.81 -0.88 -0.65
C ILE A 58 -8.10 -1.18 -1.98
N ALA A 59 -6.79 -1.44 -1.95
CA ALA A 59 -6.04 -1.78 -3.16
C ALA A 59 -6.63 -3.04 -3.84
N GLY A 60 -7.00 -4.06 -3.06
CA GLY A 60 -7.66 -5.26 -3.57
C GLY A 60 -9.08 -4.98 -4.10
N GLU A 61 -9.88 -4.20 -3.39
CA GLU A 61 -11.23 -3.81 -3.83
C GLU A 61 -11.19 -2.97 -5.13
N VAL A 62 -10.17 -2.13 -5.30
CA VAL A 62 -9.93 -1.35 -6.52
C VAL A 62 -9.48 -2.24 -7.67
N ALA A 63 -8.54 -3.16 -7.43
CA ALA A 63 -7.96 -3.98 -8.49
C ALA A 63 -8.91 -5.09 -8.97
N PHE A 64 -9.66 -5.72 -8.06
CA PHE A 64 -10.40 -6.96 -8.33
C PHE A 64 -11.89 -6.88 -7.97
N GLY A 65 -12.32 -5.83 -7.27
CA GLY A 65 -13.71 -5.62 -6.87
C GLY A 65 -14.43 -4.61 -7.76
N ASN A 66 -15.60 -4.19 -7.31
CA ASN A 66 -16.49 -3.26 -8.02
C ASN A 66 -16.43 -1.84 -7.44
N LEU A 67 -15.40 -1.53 -6.64
CA LEU A 67 -15.34 -0.25 -5.93
C LEU A 67 -15.30 0.96 -6.88
N LEU A 68 -14.70 0.79 -8.06
CA LEU A 68 -14.60 1.83 -9.09
C LEU A 68 -15.85 2.00 -9.96
N GLU A 69 -16.91 1.22 -9.75
CA GLU A 69 -18.20 1.41 -10.44
C GLU A 69 -18.96 2.62 -9.88
N ASN A 70 -18.64 3.06 -8.66
CA ASN A 70 -19.34 4.16 -8.01
C ASN A 70 -18.36 5.08 -7.26
N GLY A 71 -18.21 6.31 -7.77
CA GLY A 71 -17.30 7.31 -7.19
C GLY A 71 -17.63 7.72 -5.75
N ASP A 72 -18.92 7.81 -5.36
CA ASP A 72 -19.32 8.07 -3.98
C ASP A 72 -18.90 6.95 -3.03
N GLN A 73 -19.05 5.71 -3.46
CA GLN A 73 -18.65 4.56 -2.68
C GLN A 73 -17.12 4.51 -2.54
N PHE A 74 -16.40 4.79 -3.61
CA PHE A 74 -14.94 4.87 -3.59
C PHE A 74 -14.46 6.00 -2.65
N THR A 75 -15.05 7.19 -2.75
CA THR A 75 -14.75 8.32 -1.84
C THR A 75 -14.96 7.92 -0.38
N ARG A 76 -16.13 7.36 -0.04
CA ARG A 76 -16.44 6.92 1.33
C ARG A 76 -15.44 5.87 1.81
N ARG A 77 -15.12 4.90 0.98
CA ARG A 77 -14.18 3.83 1.33
C ARG A 77 -12.77 4.35 1.66
N LEU A 78 -12.32 5.39 0.94
CA LEU A 78 -11.06 6.08 1.23
C LEU A 78 -11.13 6.83 2.56
N ILE A 79 -12.21 7.56 2.81
CA ILE A 79 -12.37 8.34 4.03
C ILE A 79 -12.58 7.45 5.26
N ASP A 80 -13.34 6.35 5.13
CA ASP A 80 -13.56 5.39 6.21
C ASP A 80 -12.29 4.63 6.63
N ALA A 81 -11.23 4.69 5.83
CA ALA A 81 -9.93 4.13 6.20
C ALA A 81 -9.16 4.98 7.21
N PHE A 82 -9.55 6.24 7.42
CA PHE A 82 -8.98 7.06 8.48
C PHE A 82 -9.51 6.60 9.84
N PRO A 83 -8.63 6.45 10.85
CA PRO A 83 -9.07 6.18 12.21
C PRO A 83 -9.99 7.30 12.73
N ARG A 84 -11.03 6.96 13.47
CA ARG A 84 -12.02 7.93 13.98
C ARG A 84 -11.46 8.91 15.01
N ASP A 85 -10.43 8.50 15.76
CA ASP A 85 -9.79 9.32 16.80
C ASP A 85 -8.29 9.33 16.55
N THR A 86 -7.82 10.34 15.82
CA THR A 86 -6.40 10.52 15.59
C THR A 86 -5.92 11.87 16.08
N LYS A 87 -5.11 11.82 17.13
CA LYS A 87 -4.27 12.95 17.53
C LYS A 87 -2.97 13.01 16.70
N THR A 88 -2.75 12.03 15.83
CA THR A 88 -1.54 11.88 15.02
C THR A 88 -1.90 11.91 13.54
N PRO A 89 -1.05 12.53 12.71
CA PRO A 89 -1.23 12.49 11.27
C PRO A 89 -1.34 11.07 10.74
N HIS A 90 -2.25 10.84 9.81
CA HIS A 90 -2.51 9.55 9.20
C HIS A 90 -2.58 9.68 7.69
N LEU A 91 -1.87 8.83 6.98
CA LEU A 91 -1.88 8.74 5.53
C LEU A 91 -2.68 7.52 5.10
N VAL A 92 -3.70 7.72 4.28
CA VAL A 92 -4.35 6.64 3.53
C VAL A 92 -3.73 6.60 2.14
N SER A 93 -3.13 5.48 1.79
CA SER A 93 -2.54 5.28 0.47
C SER A 93 -2.88 3.90 -0.07
N ILE A 94 -3.11 3.84 -1.38
CA ILE A 94 -3.36 2.59 -2.11
C ILE A 94 -2.27 2.41 -3.17
N ALA A 95 -1.99 1.17 -3.51
CA ALA A 95 -1.06 0.82 -4.58
C ALA A 95 -1.78 -0.12 -5.55
N THR A 96 -1.92 0.30 -6.79
CA THR A 96 -2.60 -0.43 -7.87
C THR A 96 -1.89 -0.15 -9.19
N ASP A 97 -2.06 -1.06 -10.14
CA ASP A 97 -1.57 -0.84 -11.49
C ASP A 97 -2.32 0.34 -12.14
N GLY A 98 -1.62 1.19 -12.89
CA GLY A 98 -2.23 2.33 -13.58
C GLY A 98 -3.29 1.90 -14.60
N GLU A 99 -3.12 0.72 -15.21
CA GLU A 99 -4.07 0.10 -16.14
C GLU A 99 -5.41 -0.24 -15.48
N THR A 100 -5.48 -0.34 -14.17
CA THR A 100 -6.72 -0.52 -13.43
C THR A 100 -7.74 0.58 -13.77
N TYR A 101 -7.26 1.82 -13.97
CA TYR A 101 -8.09 2.99 -14.21
C TYR A 101 -8.31 3.21 -15.71
N GLY A 102 -9.18 2.41 -16.34
CA GLY A 102 -9.64 2.57 -17.72
C GLY A 102 -9.40 1.36 -18.62
N HIS A 103 -8.34 0.56 -18.39
CA HIS A 103 -8.10 -0.66 -19.15
C HIS A 103 -8.78 -1.87 -18.51
N HIS A 104 -8.50 -2.17 -17.26
CA HIS A 104 -9.15 -3.29 -16.54
C HIS A 104 -10.57 -2.96 -16.11
N HIS A 105 -10.80 -1.74 -15.62
CA HIS A 105 -12.11 -1.25 -15.23
C HIS A 105 -12.49 -0.05 -16.10
N ARG A 106 -13.43 -0.27 -17.03
CA ARG A 106 -13.91 0.78 -17.92
C ARG A 106 -14.50 1.95 -17.13
N PHE A 107 -14.12 3.19 -17.48
CA PHE A 107 -14.54 4.43 -16.79
C PHE A 107 -14.06 4.59 -15.34
N ALA A 108 -13.13 3.77 -14.87
CA ALA A 108 -12.60 3.87 -13.52
C ALA A 108 -11.77 5.16 -13.28
N ASP A 109 -11.20 5.72 -14.32
CA ASP A 109 -10.57 7.05 -14.33
C ASP A 109 -11.56 8.15 -13.92
N MET A 110 -12.82 8.05 -14.34
CA MET A 110 -13.88 8.97 -13.92
C MET A 110 -14.22 8.82 -12.43
N ALA A 111 -14.26 7.58 -11.91
CA ALA A 111 -14.48 7.35 -10.48
C ALA A 111 -13.34 7.90 -9.63
N LEU A 112 -12.09 7.78 -10.10
CA LEU A 112 -10.94 8.37 -9.44
C LEU A 112 -11.01 9.89 -9.45
N ALA A 113 -11.26 10.50 -10.61
CA ALA A 113 -11.38 11.95 -10.75
C ALA A 113 -12.52 12.51 -9.87
N TYR A 114 -13.66 11.81 -9.83
CA TYR A 114 -14.77 12.16 -8.97
C TYR A 114 -14.39 12.08 -7.48
N ALA A 115 -13.76 10.99 -7.05
CA ALA A 115 -13.37 10.82 -5.64
C ALA A 115 -12.38 11.92 -5.20
N LEU A 116 -11.39 12.26 -6.02
CA LEU A 116 -10.44 13.33 -5.72
C LEU A 116 -11.15 14.69 -5.63
N HIS A 117 -12.05 14.99 -6.57
CA HIS A 117 -12.85 16.21 -6.53
C HIS A 117 -13.72 16.31 -5.28
N GLU A 118 -14.41 15.23 -4.90
CA GLU A 118 -15.26 15.19 -3.71
C GLU A 118 -14.43 15.40 -2.42
N ILE A 119 -13.27 14.76 -2.33
CA ILE A 119 -12.37 14.90 -1.18
C ILE A 119 -11.91 16.36 -1.02
N GLU A 120 -11.49 17.01 -2.10
CA GLU A 120 -11.01 18.40 -2.07
C GLU A 120 -12.17 19.39 -1.87
N SER A 121 -13.26 19.28 -2.65
CA SER A 121 -14.36 20.27 -2.63
C SER A 121 -15.13 20.28 -1.30
N LYS A 122 -15.16 19.13 -0.61
CA LYS A 122 -15.84 18.99 0.70
C LYS A 122 -14.88 19.05 1.88
N ASP A 123 -13.58 19.29 1.62
CA ASP A 123 -12.51 19.35 2.64
C ASP A 123 -12.52 18.11 3.57
N LEU A 124 -12.71 16.92 2.97
CA LEU A 124 -12.80 15.67 3.72
C LEU A 124 -11.43 15.17 4.18
N ALA A 125 -10.41 15.42 3.38
CA ALA A 125 -9.02 15.12 3.68
C ALA A 125 -8.10 15.95 2.77
N LYS A 126 -6.83 16.09 3.15
CA LYS A 126 -5.84 16.73 2.30
C LYS A 126 -5.22 15.72 1.33
N ILE A 127 -5.33 15.96 0.03
CA ILE A 127 -4.58 15.20 -0.98
C ILE A 127 -3.11 15.64 -0.93
N THR A 128 -2.20 14.66 -0.93
CA THR A 128 -0.77 14.88 -0.82
C THR A 128 0.01 13.82 -1.61
N ILE A 129 1.32 14.01 -1.72
CA ILE A 129 2.27 13.03 -2.25
C ILE A 129 3.19 12.53 -1.13
N TYR A 130 3.75 11.33 -1.30
CA TYR A 130 4.62 10.71 -0.28
C TYR A 130 5.79 11.59 0.16
N GLY A 131 6.40 12.34 -0.78
CA GLY A 131 7.52 13.22 -0.49
C GLY A 131 7.12 14.37 0.44
N GLU A 132 5.99 15.07 0.15
CA GLU A 132 5.46 16.13 1.02
C GLU A 132 5.08 15.58 2.40
N TYR A 133 4.42 14.42 2.43
CA TYR A 133 4.03 13.80 3.69
C TYR A 133 5.25 13.43 4.54
N LEU A 134 6.29 12.85 3.92
CA LEU A 134 7.53 12.46 4.61
C LEU A 134 8.29 13.66 5.18
N GLU A 135 8.33 14.77 4.45
CA GLU A 135 8.96 16.01 4.92
C GLU A 135 8.25 16.58 6.15
N ARG A 136 6.93 16.55 6.17
CA ARG A 136 6.11 17.08 7.27
C ARG A 136 6.05 16.15 8.47
N PHE A 137 6.08 14.84 8.23
CA PHE A 137 5.89 13.80 9.24
C PHE A 137 6.97 12.72 9.10
N PRO A 138 8.19 13.00 9.53
CA PRO A 138 9.31 12.06 9.44
C PRO A 138 9.04 10.80 10.27
N PRO A 139 9.69 9.66 9.94
CA PRO A 139 9.53 8.41 10.66
C PRO A 139 9.86 8.53 12.14
N GLY A 140 8.96 8.07 13.01
CA GLY A 140 9.19 7.90 14.45
C GLY A 140 9.46 6.45 14.87
N TYR A 141 9.37 5.52 13.91
CA TYR A 141 9.56 4.09 14.11
C TYR A 141 10.51 3.51 13.07
N GLU A 142 11.26 2.49 13.47
CA GLU A 142 12.04 1.66 12.57
C GLU A 142 11.25 0.43 12.16
N VAL A 143 11.55 -0.09 10.96
CA VAL A 143 11.04 -1.36 10.46
C VAL A 143 12.17 -2.23 9.93
N ALA A 144 12.14 -3.51 10.26
CA ALA A 144 12.89 -4.55 9.57
C ALA A 144 11.95 -5.27 8.60
N ILE A 145 12.33 -5.34 7.34
CA ILE A 145 11.54 -6.00 6.30
C ILE A 145 11.76 -7.52 6.31
N ALA A 146 10.78 -8.26 5.82
CA ALA A 146 10.90 -9.69 5.55
C ALA A 146 11.59 -9.86 4.20
N GLU A 147 12.82 -10.33 4.24
CA GLU A 147 13.64 -10.56 3.03
C GLU A 147 13.00 -11.60 2.10
N ASN A 148 13.29 -11.49 0.81
CA ASN A 148 12.82 -12.38 -0.23
C ASN A 148 11.29 -12.46 -0.39
N THR A 149 10.58 -11.44 0.08
CA THR A 149 9.12 -11.31 -0.09
C THR A 149 8.77 -10.45 -1.28
N SER A 150 7.54 -10.59 -1.77
CA SER A 150 6.97 -9.83 -2.86
C SER A 150 5.52 -9.46 -2.55
N TRP A 151 5.09 -8.28 -2.95
CA TRP A 151 3.69 -7.86 -2.81
C TRP A 151 2.73 -8.70 -3.67
N SER A 152 3.22 -9.27 -4.78
CA SER A 152 2.40 -9.90 -5.82
C SER A 152 2.48 -11.43 -5.85
N CYS A 153 3.23 -12.05 -4.94
CA CYS A 153 3.41 -13.51 -4.94
C CYS A 153 3.74 -14.04 -3.55
N SER A 154 3.01 -15.03 -3.08
CA SER A 154 3.27 -15.71 -1.80
C SER A 154 4.61 -16.45 -1.79
N HIS A 155 5.15 -16.81 -2.96
CA HIS A 155 6.49 -17.42 -3.10
C HIS A 155 7.62 -16.38 -3.08
N GLY A 156 7.29 -15.10 -2.89
CA GLY A 156 8.24 -14.00 -2.81
C GLY A 156 8.99 -13.79 -4.12
N VAL A 157 10.30 -13.60 -4.02
CA VAL A 157 11.17 -13.33 -5.18
C VAL A 157 11.35 -14.51 -6.14
N LYS A 158 10.99 -15.74 -5.73
CA LYS A 158 11.02 -16.92 -6.60
C LYS A 158 10.25 -16.75 -7.90
N ARG A 159 9.24 -15.89 -7.91
CA ARG A 159 8.50 -15.51 -9.11
C ARG A 159 9.40 -15.03 -10.26
N TRP A 160 10.54 -14.44 -9.94
CA TRP A 160 11.49 -13.91 -10.92
C TRP A 160 12.72 -14.80 -11.11
N GLU A 161 12.96 -15.75 -10.21
CA GLU A 161 14.11 -16.66 -10.23
C GLU A 161 13.75 -18.01 -10.90
N ASP A 162 12.49 -18.48 -10.73
CA ASP A 162 12.08 -19.80 -11.19
C ASP A 162 10.58 -19.83 -11.50
N ASP A 163 10.08 -20.93 -12.05
CA ASP A 163 8.65 -21.19 -12.19
C ASP A 163 8.06 -21.56 -10.83
N CYS A 164 7.52 -20.56 -10.15
CA CYS A 164 6.85 -20.74 -8.85
C CYS A 164 5.42 -21.32 -8.95
N GLY A 165 4.97 -21.69 -10.15
CA GLY A 165 3.63 -22.19 -10.41
C GLY A 165 2.56 -21.09 -10.57
N CYS A 166 2.86 -19.83 -10.26
CA CYS A 166 1.90 -18.73 -10.40
C CYS A 166 1.57 -18.38 -11.85
N ARG A 167 2.40 -18.79 -12.82
CA ARG A 167 2.15 -18.58 -14.26
C ARG A 167 0.98 -19.39 -14.77
N ALA A 168 0.75 -20.57 -14.23
CA ALA A 168 -0.39 -21.41 -14.61
C ALA A 168 -1.73 -20.76 -14.25
N LEU A 169 -1.75 -19.90 -13.22
CA LEU A 169 -2.92 -19.13 -12.82
C LEU A 169 -3.23 -17.97 -13.76
N TYR A 170 -2.20 -17.34 -14.34
CA TYR A 170 -2.40 -16.31 -15.38
C TYR A 170 -2.97 -16.89 -16.69
N ALA A 171 -2.60 -18.10 -17.06
CA ALA A 171 -3.19 -18.78 -18.22
C ALA A 171 -4.67 -19.17 -18.00
N CYS A 172 -5.08 -19.36 -16.74
CA CYS A 172 -6.46 -19.66 -16.38
C CYS A 172 -7.35 -18.40 -16.37
N LEU A 173 -6.79 -17.20 -16.18
CA LEU A 173 -7.51 -15.92 -16.19
C LEU A 173 -7.93 -15.46 -17.61
N ILE A 174 -7.39 -16.08 -18.66
CA ILE A 174 -7.79 -15.83 -20.04
C ILE A 174 -8.94 -16.76 -20.47
N SER A 175 -9.23 -17.80 -19.69
CA SER A 175 -10.32 -18.74 -19.95
C SER A 175 -11.11 -19.03 -18.67
N ASP A 176 -12.09 -18.18 -18.38
CA ASP A 176 -13.17 -18.44 -17.41
C ASP A 176 -12.88 -18.26 -15.90
N THR A 177 -13.47 -17.20 -15.37
CA THR A 177 -14.07 -16.99 -14.04
C THR A 177 -13.73 -17.95 -12.88
N SER A 178 -12.51 -18.00 -12.42
CA SER A 178 -12.23 -18.41 -11.04
C SER A 178 -11.02 -17.66 -10.50
N VAL A 179 -11.30 -16.69 -9.64
CA VAL A 179 -10.32 -15.86 -8.95
C VAL A 179 -9.50 -16.74 -8.02
N CYS A 180 -8.22 -16.91 -8.32
CA CYS A 180 -7.27 -17.41 -7.35
C CYS A 180 -6.73 -16.24 -6.52
N TYR A 181 -7.24 -16.11 -5.32
CA TYR A 181 -6.61 -15.32 -4.27
C TYR A 181 -5.54 -16.17 -3.57
N PRO A 182 -4.41 -15.54 -3.17
CA PRO A 182 -3.48 -16.18 -2.25
C PRO A 182 -4.09 -16.31 -0.86
#